data_0ef2cc19684e5011ff941f051847e52d
#
_entry.id   0ef2cc19684e5011ff941f051847e52d
#
_cell.length_a   1.000
_cell.length_b   1.000
_cell.length_c   1.000
_cell.angle_alpha   90.00
_cell.angle_beta   90.00
_cell.angle_gamma   90.00
#
_symmetry.space_group_name_H-M   'P 1'
#
loop_
_entity.id
_entity.type
_entity.pdbx_description
1 polymer ?
#
loop_
_entity_poly.entity_id
_entity_poly.type
_entity_poly.pdbx_seq_one_letter_code
_entity_poly.pdbx_strand_id
1 'polypeptide(L)'
;MNKVKKNPHYVNNKDFHDALVAYNMRIDAAKENGTPPPRISNYLGECFLKIATHLSYRPNFVNYMFREDMISDGVENCVQYIDRFDIERTNPFAYFTQIVYYAFLRRIQREKRQMEIKDKIIERSGFEEVFTSDEGGINSDYN
;
A
#
# COMPACT_ATOMS: atom_id res chain seq x y z
N MET A 1 -28.56 30.49 -0.24
CA MET A 1 -28.52 29.18 -0.88
C MET A 1 -27.30 28.40 -0.43
N ASN A 2 -27.53 27.47 0.42
CA ASN A 2 -26.44 26.60 0.84
C ASN A 2 -26.13 25.64 -0.27
N LYS A 3 -25.15 25.99 -1.07
CA LYS A 3 -24.52 24.97 -1.88
C LYS A 3 -23.99 23.94 -0.90
N VAL A 4 -24.57 22.75 -0.92
CA VAL A 4 -23.94 21.61 -0.30
C VAL A 4 -22.50 21.66 -0.79
N LYS A 5 -21.60 21.99 0.12
CA LYS A 5 -20.17 21.91 -0.18
C LYS A 5 -19.94 20.45 -0.49
N LYS A 6 -19.90 20.13 -1.78
CA LYS A 6 -19.29 18.88 -2.19
C LYS A 6 -17.95 18.87 -1.47
N ASN A 7 -17.72 17.87 -0.63
CA ASN A 7 -16.42 17.71 -0.04
C ASN A 7 -15.40 17.96 -1.14
N PRO A 8 -14.56 18.99 -1.01
CA PRO A 8 -13.57 19.23 -2.04
C PRO A 8 -12.83 17.92 -2.22
N HIS A 9 -12.78 17.46 -3.46
CA HIS A 9 -11.98 16.29 -3.74
C HIS A 9 -10.60 16.56 -3.18
N TYR A 10 -10.14 15.73 -2.28
CA TYR A 10 -8.83 15.89 -1.65
C TYR A 10 -7.68 15.84 -2.67
N VAL A 11 -7.95 15.35 -3.87
CA VAL A 11 -7.06 15.43 -5.02
C VAL A 11 -7.84 15.99 -6.20
N ASN A 12 -7.33 17.06 -6.79
CA ASN A 12 -7.91 17.64 -8.00
C ASN A 12 -7.36 16.88 -9.20
N ASN A 13 -8.25 16.22 -9.97
CA ASN A 13 -7.85 15.41 -11.11
C ASN A 13 -7.10 16.20 -12.20
N LYS A 14 -7.47 17.45 -12.44
CA LYS A 14 -6.82 18.27 -13.44
C LYS A 14 -5.37 18.58 -13.05
N ASP A 15 -5.18 19.06 -11.83
CA ASP A 15 -3.86 19.37 -11.31
C ASP A 15 -2.99 18.12 -11.21
N PHE A 16 -3.58 17.02 -10.80
CA PHE A 16 -2.91 15.73 -10.74
C PHE A 16 -2.47 15.29 -12.13
N HIS A 17 -3.35 15.37 -13.10
CA HIS A 17 -3.03 15.03 -14.49
C HIS A 17 -1.90 15.92 -15.04
N ASP A 18 -1.99 17.22 -14.82
CA ASP A 18 -0.96 18.17 -15.27
C ASP A 18 0.41 17.83 -14.65
N ALA A 19 0.44 17.47 -13.38
CA ALA A 19 1.67 17.07 -12.71
C ALA A 19 2.24 15.75 -13.27
N LEU A 20 1.37 14.81 -13.63
CA LEU A 20 1.78 13.56 -14.26
C LEU A 20 2.34 13.79 -15.67
N VAL A 21 1.74 14.67 -16.44
CA VAL A 21 2.24 15.05 -17.76
C VAL A 21 3.63 15.68 -17.63
N ALA A 22 3.79 16.63 -16.69
CA ALA A 22 5.08 17.28 -16.46
C ALA A 22 6.16 16.28 -16.04
N TYR A 23 5.80 15.32 -15.18
CA TYR A 23 6.72 14.27 -14.76
C TYR A 23 7.12 13.37 -15.93
N ASN A 24 6.15 12.98 -16.76
CA ASN A 24 6.40 12.15 -17.94
C ASN A 24 7.36 12.84 -18.91
N MET A 25 7.20 14.13 -19.13
CA MET A 25 8.12 14.91 -19.95
C MET A 25 9.55 14.90 -19.38
N ARG A 26 9.69 15.02 -18.08
CA ARG A 26 11.01 14.94 -17.42
C ARG A 26 11.65 13.57 -17.55
N ILE A 27 10.85 12.51 -17.46
CA ILE A 27 11.33 11.14 -17.67
C ILE A 27 11.82 10.96 -19.10
N ASP A 28 11.08 11.42 -20.07
CA ASP A 28 11.47 11.33 -21.48
C ASP A 28 12.75 12.10 -21.74
N ALA A 29 12.88 13.30 -21.19
CA ALA A 29 14.11 14.10 -21.30
C ALA A 29 15.31 13.38 -20.66
N ALA A 30 15.12 12.74 -19.52
CA ALA A 30 16.16 11.98 -18.84
C ALA A 30 16.61 10.78 -19.68
N LYS A 31 15.68 10.09 -20.34
CA LYS A 31 16.00 8.97 -21.22
C LYS A 31 16.80 9.44 -22.44
N GLU A 32 16.42 10.56 -23.04
CA GLU A 32 17.15 11.13 -24.18
C GLU A 32 18.57 11.54 -23.80
N ASN A 33 18.75 12.08 -22.61
CA ASN A 33 20.03 12.55 -22.13
C ASN A 33 20.88 11.45 -21.46
N GLY A 34 20.33 10.23 -21.30
CA GLY A 34 21.01 9.14 -20.63
C GLY A 34 21.22 9.38 -19.14
N THR A 35 20.42 10.26 -18.52
CA THR A 35 20.50 10.56 -17.09
C THR A 35 19.54 9.69 -16.30
N PRO A 36 19.78 9.52 -14.97
CA PRO A 36 18.84 8.77 -14.13
C PRO A 36 17.45 9.37 -14.12
N PRO A 37 16.38 8.56 -13.92
CA PRO A 37 15.04 9.09 -13.83
C PRO A 37 14.92 10.10 -12.69
N PRO A 38 14.23 11.24 -12.90
CA PRO A 38 14.05 12.24 -11.86
C PRO A 38 13.11 11.70 -10.77
N ARG A 39 13.26 12.24 -9.56
CA ARG A 39 12.32 11.97 -8.49
C ARG A 39 10.97 12.59 -8.80
N ILE A 40 9.92 11.98 -8.28
CA ILE A 40 8.58 12.56 -8.35
C ILE A 40 8.55 13.89 -7.58
N SER A 41 7.69 14.79 -8.00
CA SER A 41 7.48 16.05 -7.29
C SER A 41 6.83 15.80 -5.93
N ASN A 42 7.01 16.75 -5.01
CA ASN A 42 6.33 16.68 -3.71
C ASN A 42 4.82 16.63 -3.88
N TYR A 43 4.29 17.34 -4.86
CA TYR A 43 2.86 17.35 -5.15
C TYR A 43 2.35 15.95 -5.50
N LEU A 44 3.04 15.23 -6.38
CA LEU A 44 2.67 13.85 -6.73
C LEU A 44 2.75 12.92 -5.52
N GLY A 45 3.80 13.03 -4.73
CA GLY A 45 3.93 12.26 -3.49
C GLY A 45 2.78 12.53 -2.52
N GLU A 46 2.37 13.78 -2.37
CA GLU A 46 1.21 14.16 -1.55
C GLU A 46 -0.09 13.60 -2.11
N CYS A 47 -0.27 13.60 -3.43
CA CYS A 47 -1.45 13.00 -4.05
C CYS A 47 -1.55 11.51 -3.72
N PHE A 48 -0.46 10.78 -3.87
CA PHE A 48 -0.44 9.35 -3.57
C PHE A 48 -0.71 9.07 -2.10
N LEU A 49 -0.12 9.86 -1.21
CA LEU A 49 -0.34 9.73 0.22
C LEU A 49 -1.79 10.02 0.59
N LYS A 50 -2.40 11.04 0.01
CA LYS A 50 -3.81 11.37 0.25
C LYS A 50 -4.72 10.26 -0.22
N ILE A 51 -4.49 9.71 -1.41
CA ILE A 51 -5.26 8.59 -1.95
C ILE A 51 -5.17 7.38 -1.01
N ALA A 52 -3.97 7.01 -0.62
CA ALA A 52 -3.76 5.84 0.25
C ALA A 52 -4.37 6.06 1.64
N THR A 53 -4.17 7.23 2.22
CA THR A 53 -4.72 7.57 3.54
C THR A 53 -6.24 7.53 3.54
N HIS A 54 -6.89 8.16 2.57
CA HIS A 54 -8.34 8.17 2.47
C HIS A 54 -8.92 6.78 2.22
N LEU A 55 -8.29 5.99 1.36
CA LEU A 55 -8.73 4.62 1.11
C LEU A 55 -8.62 3.76 2.38
N SER A 56 -7.60 3.99 3.20
CA SER A 56 -7.39 3.22 4.43
C SER A 56 -8.48 3.42 5.48
N TYR A 57 -9.29 4.48 5.37
CA TYR A 57 -10.41 4.72 6.28
C TYR A 57 -11.68 3.99 5.88
N ARG A 58 -11.71 3.32 4.76
CA ARG A 58 -12.88 2.50 4.40
C ARG A 58 -13.07 1.36 5.39
N PRO A 59 -14.32 0.91 5.61
CA PRO A 59 -14.61 -0.15 6.60
C PRO A 59 -13.75 -1.41 6.46
N ASN A 60 -13.38 -1.76 5.23
CA ASN A 60 -12.54 -2.93 4.97
C ASN A 60 -11.13 -2.82 5.56
N PHE A 61 -10.66 -1.59 5.78
CA PHE A 61 -9.26 -1.33 6.10
C PHE A 61 -9.03 -0.58 7.41
N VAL A 62 -10.05 0.14 7.91
CA VAL A 62 -9.88 1.12 8.99
C VAL A 62 -9.35 0.52 10.28
N ASN A 63 -9.70 -0.74 10.57
CA ASN A 63 -9.28 -1.43 11.80
C ASN A 63 -8.10 -2.36 11.58
N TYR A 64 -7.47 -2.30 10.41
CA TYR A 64 -6.35 -3.17 10.13
C TYR A 64 -5.14 -2.77 10.96
N MET A 65 -4.55 -3.75 11.65
CA MET A 65 -3.44 -3.53 12.59
C MET A 65 -2.22 -2.88 11.94
N PHE A 66 -1.93 -3.26 10.68
CA PHE A 66 -0.79 -2.76 9.93
C PHE A 66 -1.19 -1.68 8.93
N ARG A 67 -2.14 -0.83 9.31
CA ARG A 67 -2.69 0.20 8.42
C ARG A 67 -1.64 1.17 7.89
N GLU A 68 -0.69 1.59 8.73
CA GLU A 68 0.38 2.50 8.31
C GLU A 68 1.32 1.85 7.30
N ASP A 69 1.67 0.59 7.51
CA ASP A 69 2.47 -0.17 6.55
C ASP A 69 1.73 -0.36 5.23
N MET A 70 0.43 -0.60 5.31
CA MET A 70 -0.44 -0.71 4.15
C MET A 70 -0.47 0.58 3.33
N ILE A 71 -0.57 1.74 4.00
CA ILE A 71 -0.50 3.05 3.35
C ILE A 71 0.86 3.23 2.65
N SER A 72 1.94 2.89 3.31
CA SER A 72 3.29 2.97 2.74
C SER A 72 3.42 2.11 1.49
N ASP A 73 2.89 0.89 1.52
CA ASP A 73 2.87 0.00 0.35
C ASP A 73 2.10 0.62 -0.81
N GLY A 74 0.96 1.23 -0.53
CA GLY A 74 0.14 1.90 -1.54
C GLY A 74 0.89 3.03 -2.22
N VAL A 75 1.53 3.89 -1.44
CA VAL A 75 2.33 5.01 -1.96
C VAL A 75 3.51 4.49 -2.79
N GLU A 76 4.23 3.50 -2.27
CA GLU A 76 5.36 2.89 -2.96
C GLU A 76 4.96 2.31 -4.31
N ASN A 77 3.84 1.60 -4.37
CA ASN A 77 3.33 1.06 -5.63
C ASN A 77 2.92 2.15 -6.63
N CYS A 78 2.34 3.25 -6.16
CA CYS A 78 2.06 4.39 -7.04
C CYS A 78 3.33 4.96 -7.66
N VAL A 79 4.37 5.13 -6.86
CA VAL A 79 5.66 5.63 -7.34
C VAL A 79 6.29 4.66 -8.33
N GLN A 80 6.19 3.37 -8.06
CA GLN A 80 6.75 2.32 -8.91
C GLN A 80 6.07 2.25 -10.28
N TYR A 81 4.76 2.49 -10.32
CA TYR A 81 3.98 2.35 -11.56
C TYR A 81 3.60 3.67 -12.22
N ILE A 82 4.14 4.79 -11.75
CA ILE A 82 3.80 6.11 -12.28
C ILE A 82 4.14 6.24 -13.77
N ASP A 83 5.21 5.62 -14.22
CA ASP A 83 5.64 5.64 -15.63
C ASP A 83 4.72 4.86 -16.56
N ARG A 84 3.87 4.01 -16.02
CA ARG A 84 2.90 3.22 -16.80
C ARG A 84 1.56 3.90 -16.98
N PHE A 85 1.37 5.05 -16.34
CA PHE A 85 0.14 5.80 -16.50
C PHE A 85 0.08 6.41 -17.90
N ASP A 86 -1.02 6.13 -18.59
CA ASP A 86 -1.29 6.72 -19.91
C ASP A 86 -1.83 8.14 -19.71
N ILE A 87 -1.05 9.13 -20.11
CA ILE A 87 -1.41 10.54 -19.98
C ILE A 87 -2.62 10.97 -20.81
N GLU A 88 -3.06 10.16 -21.75
CA GLU A 88 -4.31 10.39 -22.48
C GLU A 88 -5.54 10.08 -21.64
N ARG A 89 -5.39 9.33 -20.55
CA ARG A 89 -6.50 9.09 -19.62
C ARG A 89 -6.80 10.34 -18.82
N THR A 90 -8.09 10.61 -18.66
CA THR A 90 -8.56 11.83 -17.99
C THR A 90 -8.79 11.68 -16.48
N ASN A 91 -8.70 10.46 -15.96
CA ASN A 91 -8.98 10.19 -14.54
C ASN A 91 -7.83 9.47 -13.85
N PRO A 92 -6.73 10.18 -13.56
CA PRO A 92 -5.61 9.59 -12.83
C PRO A 92 -5.98 9.16 -11.42
N PHE A 93 -6.91 9.84 -10.77
CA PHE A 93 -7.37 9.50 -9.42
C PHE A 93 -7.90 8.07 -9.37
N ALA A 94 -8.75 7.68 -10.30
CA ALA A 94 -9.29 6.32 -10.36
C ALA A 94 -8.20 5.29 -10.61
N TYR A 95 -7.27 5.59 -11.52
CA TYR A 95 -6.16 4.72 -11.85
C TYR A 95 -5.28 4.42 -10.64
N PHE A 96 -4.81 5.46 -9.96
CA PHE A 96 -3.93 5.28 -8.80
C PHE A 96 -4.65 4.74 -7.57
N THR A 97 -5.94 5.08 -7.40
CA THR A 97 -6.76 4.47 -6.35
C THR A 97 -6.83 2.95 -6.51
N GLN A 98 -6.95 2.47 -7.73
CA GLN A 98 -6.96 1.04 -8.01
C GLN A 98 -5.63 0.38 -7.67
N ILE A 99 -4.51 1.03 -8.01
CA ILE A 99 -3.17 0.55 -7.64
C ILE A 99 -3.04 0.42 -6.12
N VAL A 100 -3.46 1.44 -5.38
CA VAL A 100 -3.43 1.44 -3.92
C VAL A 100 -4.31 0.34 -3.35
N TYR A 101 -5.51 0.19 -3.88
CA TYR A 101 -6.45 -0.84 -3.43
C TYR A 101 -5.85 -2.24 -3.54
N TYR A 102 -5.26 -2.57 -4.67
CA TYR A 102 -4.62 -3.87 -4.85
C TYR A 102 -3.37 -4.03 -3.99
N ALA A 103 -2.62 -2.96 -3.74
CA ALA A 103 -1.50 -3.00 -2.80
C ALA A 103 -1.97 -3.35 -1.39
N PHE A 104 -3.08 -2.78 -0.96
CA PHE A 104 -3.70 -3.08 0.33
C PHE A 104 -4.12 -4.55 0.44
N LEU A 105 -4.77 -5.07 -0.59
CA LEU A 105 -5.19 -6.46 -0.60
C LEU A 105 -3.98 -7.41 -0.54
N ARG A 106 -2.92 -7.10 -1.28
CA ARG A 106 -1.70 -7.93 -1.25
C ARG A 106 -1.04 -7.93 0.13
N ARG A 107 -1.01 -6.77 0.81
CA ARG A 107 -0.48 -6.68 2.17
C ARG A 107 -1.27 -7.55 3.13
N ILE A 108 -2.59 -7.44 3.11
CA ILE A 108 -3.48 -8.21 3.97
C ILE A 108 -3.30 -9.70 3.74
N GLN A 109 -3.25 -10.14 2.49
CA GLN A 109 -3.05 -11.54 2.14
C GLN A 109 -1.71 -12.07 2.61
N ARG A 110 -0.66 -11.28 2.46
CA ARG A 110 0.70 -11.65 2.89
C ARG A 110 0.77 -11.79 4.41
N GLU A 111 0.23 -10.83 5.14
CA GLU A 111 0.19 -10.88 6.62
C GLU A 111 -0.64 -12.05 7.13
N LYS A 112 -1.78 -12.31 6.51
CA LYS A 112 -2.63 -13.45 6.84
C LYS A 112 -1.88 -14.78 6.65
N ARG A 113 -1.19 -14.91 5.53
CA ARG A 113 -0.38 -16.10 5.25
C ARG A 113 0.73 -16.30 6.27
N GLN A 114 1.41 -15.22 6.66
CA GLN A 114 2.46 -15.28 7.68
C GLN A 114 1.90 -15.69 9.03
N MET A 115 0.74 -15.17 9.41
CA MET A 115 0.06 -15.59 10.65
C MET A 115 -0.32 -17.07 10.63
N GLU A 116 -0.84 -17.57 9.53
CA GLU A 116 -1.15 -18.98 9.37
C GLU A 116 0.09 -19.88 9.51
N ILE A 117 1.20 -19.45 8.91
CA ILE A 117 2.47 -20.17 9.03
C ILE A 117 2.96 -20.17 10.48
N LYS A 118 2.91 -19.03 11.16
CA LYS A 118 3.31 -18.93 12.57
C LYS A 118 2.44 -19.81 13.47
N ASP A 119 1.12 -19.79 13.25
CA ASP A 119 0.20 -20.64 14.01
C ASP A 119 0.51 -22.12 13.84
N LYS A 120 0.81 -22.55 12.63
CA LYS A 120 1.22 -23.93 12.35
C LYS A 120 2.53 -24.30 13.04
N ILE A 121 3.49 -23.38 13.04
CA ILE A 121 4.76 -23.59 13.73
C ILE A 121 4.55 -23.71 15.23
N ILE A 122 3.73 -22.84 15.80
CA ILE A 122 3.40 -22.86 17.23
C ILE A 122 2.67 -24.14 17.61
N GLU A 123 1.67 -24.55 16.85
CA GLU A 123 0.96 -25.81 17.07
C GLU A 123 1.92 -27.00 17.05
N ARG A 124 2.80 -27.04 16.04
CA ARG A 124 3.77 -28.12 15.90
C ARG A 124 4.77 -28.12 17.06
N SER A 125 5.28 -26.98 17.45
CA SER A 125 6.21 -26.86 18.59
C SER A 125 5.53 -27.23 19.90
N GLY A 126 4.31 -26.75 20.12
CA GLY A 126 3.54 -27.12 21.31
C GLY A 126 3.23 -28.62 21.38
N PHE A 127 2.90 -29.22 20.25
CA PHE A 127 2.68 -30.64 20.15
C PHE A 127 3.94 -31.44 20.47
N GLU A 128 5.08 -31.05 19.93
CA GLU A 128 6.37 -31.68 20.19
C GLU A 128 6.76 -31.56 21.67
N GLU A 129 6.55 -30.40 22.29
CA GLU A 129 6.80 -30.19 23.71
C GLU A 129 5.95 -31.12 24.58
N VAL A 130 4.67 -31.24 24.30
CA VAL A 130 3.78 -32.15 25.02
C VAL A 130 4.26 -33.59 24.88
N PHE A 131 4.64 -34.02 23.71
CA PHE A 131 5.16 -35.36 23.48
C PHE A 131 6.46 -35.60 24.23
N THR A 132 7.38 -34.67 24.15
CA THR A 132 8.65 -34.77 24.85
C THR A 132 8.45 -34.82 26.36
N SER A 133 7.50 -34.05 26.85
CA SER A 133 7.15 -34.04 28.27
C SER A 133 6.61 -35.36 28.76
N ASP A 134 5.70 -35.95 27.98
CA ASP A 134 5.12 -37.25 28.33
C ASP A 134 6.17 -38.36 28.32
N GLU A 135 7.07 -38.36 27.37
CA GLU A 135 8.16 -39.30 27.30
C GLU A 135 9.18 -39.08 28.41
N GLY A 136 9.44 -37.86 28.75
CA GLY A 136 10.38 -37.50 29.80
C GLY A 136 9.82 -37.66 31.21
N GLY A 137 8.52 -37.84 31.30
CA GLY A 137 7.86 -38.05 32.61
C GLY A 137 7.95 -36.86 33.54
N ILE A 138 8.55 -35.78 33.17
CA ILE A 138 8.71 -34.64 33.98
C ILE A 138 8.72 -33.37 33.28
N ASN A 139 8.01 -32.48 33.82
CA ASN A 139 7.96 -31.22 33.30
C ASN A 139 8.08 -30.16 34.26
N SER A 140 9.18 -30.08 34.88
CA SER A 140 9.59 -28.97 35.72
C SER A 140 9.65 -27.65 35.02
N ASP A 141 9.67 -27.68 33.73
CA ASP A 141 9.82 -26.48 32.90
C ASP A 141 8.54 -25.73 32.63
N TYR A 142 7.42 -26.29 33.10
CA TYR A 142 6.16 -25.61 32.98
C TYR A 142 5.86 -24.66 34.10
N ASN A 143 6.79 -24.33 34.88
CA ASN A 143 6.64 -23.35 35.93
C ASN A 143 6.92 -21.94 35.46
#